data_a58957f83e699dc77a011f6333c52a7c
#
_entry.id   a58957f83e699dc77a011f6333c52a7c
#
_cell.length_a   1.000
_cell.length_b   1.000
_cell.length_c   1.000
_cell.angle_alpha   90.00
_cell.angle_beta   90.00
_cell.angle_gamma   90.00
#
_symmetry.space_group_name_H-M   'P 1'
#
loop_
_entity.id
_entity.type
_entity.pdbx_description
1 polymer ?
#
loop_
_entity_poly.entity_id
_entity_poly.type
_entity_poly.pdbx_seq_one_letter_code
_entity_poly.pdbx_strand_id
1 'polypeptide(L)'
;MDKYISFNQFTFQYDAQAEATLKDISFDIAKGEKVLILGPSGSGKSTLAQCLNGIIPNIHKGQAQGQVRIDGQDIFKQSIYDKSQLVSTVLQDPDGQFIGLTVAEDLAFALENDCADQSEMKDKVALWAERLDLTSLLNHRPQDLSGGQKQRVSLAGVLIDESPILLFDEPLANLDPKSGQETIDLIDKIHKEVGATTIIIEHRLEDVLYRPVDRILLVNEGELIFNGSPDELLSSTLLLENGIREPLYVTVLRQL
;
A
#
# COMPACT_ATOMS: atom_id res chain seq x y z
N MET A 1 19.99 -10.95 0.16
CA MET A 1 19.20 -9.87 0.77
C MET A 1 18.35 -10.50 1.84
N ASP A 2 18.26 -9.86 3.00
CA ASP A 2 17.43 -10.38 4.09
C ASP A 2 15.95 -10.29 3.69
N LYS A 3 15.26 -11.43 3.76
CA LYS A 3 13.83 -11.55 3.45
C LYS A 3 13.04 -10.90 4.58
N TYR A 4 12.47 -9.72 4.32
CA TYR A 4 11.68 -9.02 5.34
C TYR A 4 10.21 -9.44 5.29
N ILE A 5 9.62 -9.48 4.09
CA ILE A 5 8.29 -10.06 3.86
C ILE A 5 8.49 -11.29 2.98
N SER A 6 7.85 -12.40 3.29
CA SER A 6 7.90 -13.59 2.46
C SER A 6 6.54 -14.28 2.36
N PHE A 7 6.15 -14.59 1.15
CA PHE A 7 5.09 -15.53 0.81
C PHE A 7 5.75 -16.82 0.32
N ASN A 8 5.34 -17.96 0.85
CA ASN A 8 5.89 -19.25 0.49
C ASN A 8 4.78 -20.24 0.20
N GLN A 9 4.60 -20.57 -1.08
CA GLN A 9 3.56 -21.46 -1.61
C GLN A 9 2.17 -21.13 -1.02
N PHE A 10 1.86 -19.83 -0.97
CA PHE A 10 0.67 -19.35 -0.29
C PHE A 10 -0.55 -19.43 -1.20
N THR A 11 -1.57 -20.11 -0.72
CA THR A 11 -2.87 -20.23 -1.37
C THR A 11 -3.94 -19.77 -0.41
N PHE A 12 -4.89 -18.96 -0.90
CA PHE A 12 -6.01 -18.49 -0.09
C PHE A 12 -7.32 -18.58 -0.86
N GLN A 13 -8.34 -19.14 -0.18
CA GLN A 13 -9.71 -19.23 -0.68
C GLN A 13 -10.67 -18.64 0.35
N TYR A 14 -11.49 -17.67 -0.05
CA TYR A 14 -12.57 -17.17 0.80
C TYR A 14 -13.62 -18.26 1.03
N ASP A 15 -14.21 -18.32 2.22
CA ASP A 15 -15.27 -19.31 2.55
C ASP A 15 -16.50 -19.17 1.63
N ALA A 16 -16.75 -17.97 1.09
CA ALA A 16 -17.85 -17.69 0.18
C ALA A 16 -17.56 -18.00 -1.30
N GLN A 17 -16.35 -18.45 -1.64
CA GLN A 17 -15.93 -18.71 -3.02
C GLN A 17 -15.64 -20.19 -3.24
N ALA A 18 -15.94 -20.67 -4.46
CA ALA A 18 -15.67 -22.05 -4.84
C ALA A 18 -14.20 -22.31 -5.23
N GLU A 19 -13.48 -21.26 -5.63
CA GLU A 19 -12.10 -21.35 -6.09
C GLU A 19 -11.17 -20.47 -5.25
N ALA A 20 -9.89 -20.84 -5.22
CA ALA A 20 -8.86 -20.06 -4.56
C ALA A 20 -8.65 -18.72 -5.27
N THR A 21 -8.62 -17.64 -4.48
CA THR A 21 -8.33 -16.28 -4.96
C THR A 21 -6.83 -16.06 -5.15
N LEU A 22 -6.00 -16.69 -4.32
CA LEU A 22 -4.55 -16.71 -4.47
C LEU A 22 -4.10 -18.16 -4.61
N LYS A 23 -3.20 -18.45 -5.55
CA LYS A 23 -2.81 -19.80 -5.94
C LYS A 23 -1.28 -19.88 -5.96
N ASP A 24 -0.71 -20.63 -5.04
CA ASP A 24 0.73 -20.95 -4.94
C ASP A 24 1.66 -19.72 -5.05
N ILE A 25 1.29 -18.63 -4.40
CA ILE A 25 2.05 -17.38 -4.42
C ILE A 25 3.36 -17.55 -3.66
N SER A 26 4.47 -17.25 -4.32
CA SER A 26 5.81 -17.31 -3.71
C SER A 26 6.66 -16.12 -4.15
N PHE A 27 7.01 -15.24 -3.19
CA PHE A 27 7.95 -14.12 -3.38
C PHE A 27 8.48 -13.63 -2.04
N ASP A 28 9.56 -12.85 -2.10
CA ASP A 28 10.15 -12.18 -0.95
C ASP A 28 10.28 -10.69 -1.25
N ILE A 29 10.15 -9.82 -0.23
CA ILE A 29 10.44 -8.38 -0.30
C ILE A 29 11.52 -8.08 0.73
N ALA A 30 12.53 -7.32 0.34
CA ALA A 30 13.60 -6.87 1.23
C ALA A 30 13.14 -5.68 2.10
N LYS A 31 13.80 -5.48 3.25
CA LYS A 31 13.54 -4.32 4.10
C LYS A 31 13.91 -3.04 3.36
N GLY A 32 13.03 -2.04 3.40
CA GLY A 32 13.22 -0.76 2.75
C GLY A 32 13.04 -0.79 1.22
N GLU A 33 12.56 -1.89 0.65
CA GLU A 33 12.29 -2.01 -0.78
C GLU A 33 10.96 -1.32 -1.15
N LYS A 34 10.90 -0.67 -2.32
CA LYS A 34 9.67 -0.11 -2.88
C LYS A 34 9.15 -1.00 -4.01
N VAL A 35 8.04 -1.66 -3.78
CA VAL A 35 7.47 -2.69 -4.65
C VAL A 35 6.11 -2.25 -5.18
N LEU A 36 5.91 -2.43 -6.49
CA LEU A 36 4.60 -2.30 -7.12
C LEU A 36 3.98 -3.69 -7.31
N ILE A 37 2.78 -3.90 -6.78
CA ILE A 37 1.93 -5.04 -7.09
C ILE A 37 0.96 -4.59 -8.19
N LEU A 38 1.16 -5.14 -9.38
CA LEU A 38 0.45 -4.80 -10.60
C LEU A 38 -0.47 -5.96 -11.01
N GLY A 39 -1.56 -5.67 -11.68
CA GLY A 39 -2.45 -6.68 -12.26
C GLY A 39 -3.83 -6.13 -12.58
N PRO A 40 -4.62 -6.82 -13.40
CA PRO A 40 -5.99 -6.41 -13.71
C PRO A 40 -6.89 -6.41 -12.48
N SER A 41 -8.05 -5.79 -12.59
CA SER A 41 -9.06 -5.82 -11.51
C SER A 41 -9.47 -7.27 -11.24
N GLY A 42 -9.62 -7.63 -9.96
CA GLY A 42 -9.99 -8.99 -9.55
C GLY A 42 -8.85 -10.02 -9.58
N SER A 43 -7.60 -9.64 -9.89
CA SER A 43 -6.47 -10.57 -9.97
C SER A 43 -5.96 -11.11 -8.62
N GLY A 44 -6.45 -10.57 -7.48
CA GLY A 44 -6.02 -11.01 -6.14
C GLY A 44 -5.11 -10.02 -5.41
N LYS A 45 -4.76 -8.86 -5.97
CA LYS A 45 -3.87 -7.85 -5.35
C LYS A 45 -4.33 -7.38 -3.97
N SER A 46 -5.60 -6.97 -3.87
CA SER A 46 -6.15 -6.52 -2.57
C SER A 46 -6.24 -7.67 -1.56
N THR A 47 -6.39 -8.92 -2.01
CA THR A 47 -6.31 -10.10 -1.13
C THR A 47 -4.89 -10.28 -0.57
N LEU A 48 -3.85 -10.06 -1.38
CA LEU A 48 -2.46 -10.04 -0.89
C LEU A 48 -2.25 -8.95 0.17
N ALA A 49 -2.75 -7.73 -0.09
CA ALA A 49 -2.72 -6.64 0.87
C ALA A 49 -3.41 -7.00 2.19
N GLN A 50 -4.61 -7.58 2.10
CA GLN A 50 -5.41 -7.97 3.25
C GLN A 50 -4.77 -9.09 4.08
N CYS A 51 -3.94 -9.93 3.49
CA CYS A 51 -3.11 -10.87 4.23
C CYS A 51 -2.06 -10.14 5.07
N LEU A 52 -1.40 -9.10 4.53
CA LEU A 52 -0.36 -8.36 5.22
C LEU A 52 -0.89 -7.50 6.36
N ASN A 53 -2.00 -6.77 6.14
CA ASN A 53 -2.56 -5.85 7.14
C ASN A 53 -3.49 -6.54 8.16
N GLY A 54 -3.71 -7.84 8.05
CA GLY A 54 -4.47 -8.63 9.02
C GLY A 54 -5.98 -8.61 8.86
N ILE A 55 -6.53 -8.00 7.82
CA ILE A 55 -7.95 -8.15 7.48
C ILE A 55 -8.25 -9.64 7.22
N ILE A 56 -7.35 -10.34 6.55
CA ILE A 56 -7.34 -11.80 6.44
C ILE A 56 -6.40 -12.36 7.51
N PRO A 57 -6.81 -13.33 8.31
CA PRO A 57 -8.10 -14.03 8.37
C PRO A 57 -9.07 -13.44 9.41
N ASN A 58 -8.80 -12.27 9.99
CA ASN A 58 -9.55 -11.79 11.16
C ASN A 58 -10.97 -11.33 10.81
N ILE A 59 -11.11 -10.58 9.72
CA ILE A 59 -12.41 -10.05 9.23
C ILE A 59 -12.92 -10.92 8.09
N HIS A 60 -12.10 -11.09 7.06
CA HIS A 60 -12.42 -11.96 5.93
C HIS A 60 -11.90 -13.37 6.18
N LYS A 61 -12.82 -14.30 6.38
CA LYS A 61 -12.50 -15.69 6.68
C LYS A 61 -12.32 -16.51 5.40
N GLY A 62 -11.47 -17.52 5.51
CA GLY A 62 -11.18 -18.43 4.41
C GLY A 62 -10.13 -19.47 4.81
N GLN A 63 -9.79 -20.30 3.86
CA GLN A 63 -8.79 -21.33 4.02
C GLN A 63 -7.44 -20.87 3.47
N ALA A 64 -6.43 -20.87 4.31
CA ALA A 64 -5.06 -20.52 3.95
C ALA A 64 -4.17 -21.76 3.97
N GLN A 65 -3.31 -21.89 2.96
CA GLN A 65 -2.24 -22.89 2.90
C GLN A 65 -0.92 -22.20 2.58
N GLY A 66 0.20 -22.80 2.97
CA GLY A 66 1.52 -22.19 2.84
C GLY A 66 1.81 -21.24 4.02
N GLN A 67 2.68 -20.27 3.81
CA GLN A 67 3.15 -19.38 4.87
C GLN A 67 3.30 -17.94 4.37
N VAL A 68 2.93 -16.98 5.23
CA VAL A 68 3.26 -15.57 5.05
C VAL A 68 4.00 -15.09 6.30
N ARG A 69 5.16 -14.50 6.12
CA ARG A 69 6.01 -14.02 7.23
C ARG A 69 6.41 -12.57 7.03
N ILE A 70 6.48 -11.85 8.14
CA ILE A 70 7.11 -10.54 8.25
C ILE A 70 8.18 -10.64 9.33
N ASP A 71 9.40 -10.22 9.02
CA ASP A 71 10.57 -10.32 9.91
C ASP A 71 10.75 -11.73 10.51
N GLY A 72 10.58 -12.75 9.67
CA GLY A 72 10.68 -14.16 10.04
C GLY A 72 9.49 -14.72 10.83
N GLN A 73 8.55 -13.88 11.28
CA GLN A 73 7.38 -14.29 12.07
C GLN A 73 6.18 -14.59 11.17
N ASP A 74 5.48 -15.68 11.46
CA ASP A 74 4.25 -16.08 10.77
C ASP A 74 3.10 -15.13 11.15
N ILE A 75 2.66 -14.30 10.19
CA ILE A 75 1.65 -13.26 10.45
C ILE A 75 0.26 -13.83 10.73
N PHE A 76 -0.04 -15.05 10.32
CA PHE A 76 -1.33 -15.68 10.62
C PHE A 76 -1.46 -16.12 12.08
N LYS A 77 -0.34 -16.14 12.83
CA LYS A 77 -0.31 -16.42 14.27
C LYS A 77 -0.30 -15.16 15.15
N GLN A 78 -0.13 -14.00 14.54
CA GLN A 78 -0.12 -12.72 15.25
C GLN A 78 -1.53 -12.18 15.44
N SER A 79 -1.72 -11.40 16.52
CA SER A 79 -2.97 -10.65 16.72
C SER A 79 -3.12 -9.54 15.68
N ILE A 80 -4.34 -9.00 15.53
CA ILE A 80 -4.57 -7.86 14.64
C ILE A 80 -3.81 -6.62 15.13
N TYR A 81 -3.65 -6.47 16.45
CA TYR A 81 -2.88 -5.40 17.06
C TYR A 81 -1.39 -5.50 16.70
N ASP A 82 -0.77 -6.68 16.85
CA ASP A 82 0.64 -6.85 16.46
C ASP A 82 0.88 -6.54 14.99
N LYS A 83 -0.07 -6.89 14.12
CA LYS A 83 -0.01 -6.58 12.69
C LYS A 83 -0.17 -5.10 12.40
N SER A 84 -1.04 -4.37 13.12
CA SER A 84 -1.20 -2.93 12.94
C SER A 84 0.07 -2.15 13.29
N GLN A 85 0.88 -2.66 14.20
CA GLN A 85 2.20 -2.08 14.52
C GLN A 85 3.25 -2.34 13.42
N LEU A 86 3.03 -3.31 12.56
CA LEU A 86 3.96 -3.66 11.47
C LEU A 86 3.57 -3.05 10.13
N VAL A 87 2.27 -2.92 9.86
CA VAL A 87 1.76 -2.53 8.54
C VAL A 87 0.71 -1.44 8.67
N SER A 88 1.06 -0.26 8.22
CA SER A 88 0.11 0.84 8.05
C SER A 88 -0.43 0.87 6.62
N THR A 89 -1.75 1.00 6.50
CA THR A 89 -2.45 0.93 5.19
C THR A 89 -3.16 2.23 4.87
N VAL A 90 -2.87 2.80 3.70
CA VAL A 90 -3.64 3.88 3.11
C VAL A 90 -4.65 3.27 2.14
N LEU A 91 -5.94 3.45 2.44
CA LEU A 91 -7.04 2.88 1.65
C LEU A 91 -7.41 3.79 0.48
N GLN A 92 -8.11 3.22 -0.50
CA GLN A 92 -8.59 3.86 -1.71
C GLN A 92 -9.52 5.06 -1.45
N ASP A 93 -10.35 5.01 -0.40
CA ASP A 93 -11.29 6.07 -0.04
C ASP A 93 -10.86 6.79 1.24
N PRO A 94 -10.25 7.99 1.15
CA PRO A 94 -9.86 8.75 2.33
C PRO A 94 -11.04 9.19 3.20
N ASP A 95 -12.22 9.47 2.59
CA ASP A 95 -13.38 9.98 3.32
C ASP A 95 -13.94 8.96 4.32
N GLY A 96 -13.80 7.68 4.03
CA GLY A 96 -14.19 6.60 4.93
C GLY A 96 -13.25 6.38 6.11
N GLN A 97 -12.10 7.04 6.15
CA GLN A 97 -11.08 6.86 7.19
C GLN A 97 -11.14 7.90 8.31
N PHE A 98 -11.76 9.07 8.08
CA PHE A 98 -11.77 10.16 9.05
C PHE A 98 -12.69 9.88 10.23
N ILE A 99 -12.11 9.91 11.43
CA ILE A 99 -12.78 9.68 12.72
C ILE A 99 -12.80 10.96 13.55
N GLY A 100 -11.73 11.77 13.47
CA GLY A 100 -11.58 13.02 14.19
C GLY A 100 -12.57 14.10 13.73
N LEU A 101 -12.99 14.99 14.65
CA LEU A 101 -13.77 16.17 14.33
C LEU A 101 -12.92 17.26 13.68
N THR A 102 -11.63 17.26 13.96
CA THR A 102 -10.61 18.13 13.37
C THR A 102 -9.47 17.30 12.78
N VAL A 103 -8.69 17.89 11.88
CA VAL A 103 -7.48 17.27 11.35
C VAL A 103 -6.51 16.85 12.46
N ALA A 104 -6.33 17.72 13.47
CA ALA A 104 -5.45 17.42 14.60
C ALA A 104 -5.90 16.20 15.38
N GLU A 105 -7.21 16.06 15.65
CA GLU A 105 -7.80 14.91 16.34
C GLU A 105 -7.70 13.64 15.49
N ASP A 106 -7.90 13.77 14.18
CA ASP A 106 -7.80 12.64 13.26
C ASP A 106 -6.37 12.07 13.20
N LEU A 107 -5.36 12.96 13.13
CA LEU A 107 -3.96 12.57 13.20
C LEU A 107 -3.59 11.95 14.56
N ALA A 108 -4.13 12.46 15.66
CA ALA A 108 -3.83 11.95 16.99
C ALA A 108 -4.49 10.60 17.30
N PHE A 109 -5.52 10.21 16.54
CA PHE A 109 -6.37 9.07 16.87
C PHE A 109 -5.62 7.74 17.04
N ALA A 110 -4.65 7.45 16.18
CA ALA A 110 -3.84 6.24 16.28
C ALA A 110 -2.99 6.24 17.57
N LEU A 111 -2.35 7.36 17.87
CA LEU A 111 -1.54 7.54 19.08
C LEU A 111 -2.37 7.48 20.37
N GLU A 112 -3.62 7.95 20.33
CA GLU A 112 -4.57 7.80 21.44
C GLU A 112 -4.90 6.34 21.70
N ASN A 113 -5.09 5.53 20.65
CA ASN A 113 -5.33 4.09 20.77
C ASN A 113 -4.12 3.36 21.39
N ASP A 114 -2.92 3.83 21.12
CA ASP A 114 -1.68 3.30 21.68
C ASP A 114 -1.35 3.86 23.08
N CYS A 115 -2.25 4.70 23.64
CA CYS A 115 -2.09 5.33 24.93
C CYS A 115 -0.81 6.19 25.05
N ALA A 116 -0.38 6.84 23.96
CA ALA A 116 0.77 7.72 23.96
C ALA A 116 0.56 8.94 24.87
N ASP A 117 1.64 9.49 25.42
CA ASP A 117 1.58 10.69 26.25
C ASP A 117 1.13 11.91 25.43
N GLN A 118 0.35 12.81 26.05
CA GLN A 118 -0.20 14.00 25.37
C GLN A 118 0.88 14.90 24.75
N SER A 119 2.05 15.00 25.37
CA SER A 119 3.18 15.76 24.82
C SER A 119 3.71 15.10 23.55
N GLU A 120 3.91 13.79 23.56
CA GLU A 120 4.34 13.02 22.40
C GLU A 120 3.35 13.13 21.24
N MET A 121 2.05 12.98 21.53
CA MET A 121 1.00 13.15 20.50
C MET A 121 1.07 14.52 19.84
N LYS A 122 1.20 15.59 20.63
CA LYS A 122 1.29 16.96 20.09
C LYS A 122 2.52 17.15 19.20
N ASP A 123 3.67 16.62 19.64
CA ASP A 123 4.92 16.74 18.88
C ASP A 123 4.85 15.95 17.56
N LYS A 124 4.32 14.73 17.56
CA LYS A 124 4.14 13.93 16.35
C LYS A 124 3.13 14.55 15.39
N VAL A 125 1.98 15.03 15.90
CA VAL A 125 0.97 15.71 15.08
C VAL A 125 1.56 16.97 14.43
N ALA A 126 2.31 17.78 15.17
CA ALA A 126 2.96 18.98 14.63
C ALA A 126 3.98 18.62 13.54
N LEU A 127 4.82 17.60 13.79
CA LEU A 127 5.83 17.12 12.85
C LEU A 127 5.22 16.66 11.53
N TRP A 128 4.22 15.79 11.58
CA TRP A 128 3.58 15.25 10.38
C TRP A 128 2.71 16.29 9.66
N ALA A 129 2.08 17.23 10.40
CA ALA A 129 1.38 18.34 9.82
C ALA A 129 2.32 19.27 9.04
N GLU A 130 3.53 19.53 9.55
CA GLU A 130 4.55 20.32 8.84
C GLU A 130 5.04 19.61 7.58
N ARG A 131 5.39 18.33 7.69
CA ARG A 131 5.91 17.51 6.55
C ARG A 131 4.93 17.42 5.37
N LEU A 132 3.63 17.45 5.66
CA LEU A 132 2.57 17.26 4.67
C LEU A 132 1.78 18.55 4.35
N ASP A 133 2.30 19.72 4.76
CA ASP A 133 1.68 21.04 4.53
C ASP A 133 0.25 21.14 5.09
N LEU A 134 0.02 20.59 6.28
CA LEU A 134 -1.29 20.55 6.96
C LEU A 134 -1.38 21.50 8.17
N THR A 135 -0.29 22.19 8.55
CA THR A 135 -0.23 23.00 9.78
C THR A 135 -1.36 24.02 9.87
N SER A 136 -1.70 24.68 8.75
CA SER A 136 -2.81 25.67 8.72
C SER A 136 -4.19 25.02 8.76
N LEU A 137 -4.27 23.71 8.57
CA LEU A 137 -5.52 22.96 8.47
C LEU A 137 -5.87 22.17 9.73
N LEU A 138 -4.99 22.15 10.74
CA LEU A 138 -5.14 21.34 11.95
C LEU A 138 -6.49 21.52 12.66
N ASN A 139 -7.04 22.74 12.64
CA ASN A 139 -8.33 23.06 13.27
C ASN A 139 -9.53 22.94 12.32
N HIS A 140 -9.31 22.54 11.06
CA HIS A 140 -10.40 22.36 10.10
C HIS A 140 -11.02 20.96 10.25
N ARG A 141 -12.27 20.83 9.79
CA ARG A 141 -12.91 19.52 9.70
C ARG A 141 -12.38 18.79 8.46
N PRO A 142 -12.01 17.50 8.54
CA PRO A 142 -11.56 16.76 7.37
C PRO A 142 -12.53 16.82 6.19
N GLN A 143 -13.84 16.83 6.46
CA GLN A 143 -14.89 16.87 5.44
C GLN A 143 -14.89 18.15 4.59
N ASP A 144 -14.41 19.28 5.16
CA ASP A 144 -14.40 20.59 4.50
C ASP A 144 -13.16 20.79 3.61
N LEU A 145 -12.25 19.84 3.57
CA LEU A 145 -11.00 19.88 2.83
C LEU A 145 -11.18 19.49 1.36
N SER A 146 -10.29 20.00 0.50
CA SER A 146 -10.20 19.53 -0.88
C SER A 146 -9.71 18.07 -0.94
N GLY A 147 -9.98 17.37 -2.06
CA GLY A 147 -9.55 15.97 -2.23
C GLY A 147 -8.06 15.74 -1.98
N GLY A 148 -7.19 16.60 -2.50
CA GLY A 148 -5.74 16.52 -2.26
C GLY A 148 -5.34 16.80 -0.81
N GLN A 149 -6.06 17.71 -0.11
CA GLN A 149 -5.85 17.93 1.32
C GLN A 149 -6.30 16.73 2.15
N LYS A 150 -7.46 16.15 1.85
CA LYS A 150 -7.98 14.92 2.48
C LYS A 150 -6.99 13.77 2.36
N GLN A 151 -6.44 13.60 1.17
CA GLN A 151 -5.43 12.56 0.93
C GLN A 151 -4.16 12.77 1.78
N ARG A 152 -3.68 14.02 1.90
CA ARG A 152 -2.54 14.32 2.79
C ARG A 152 -2.87 14.08 4.26
N VAL A 153 -4.09 14.39 4.71
CA VAL A 153 -4.53 14.07 6.09
C VAL A 153 -4.57 12.58 6.33
N SER A 154 -5.17 11.81 5.40
CA SER A 154 -5.19 10.35 5.48
C SER A 154 -3.77 9.76 5.54
N LEU A 155 -2.87 10.27 4.68
CA LEU A 155 -1.46 9.87 4.73
C LEU A 155 -0.80 10.21 6.07
N ALA A 156 -1.03 11.42 6.61
CA ALA A 156 -0.46 11.82 7.90
C ALA A 156 -0.93 10.90 9.02
N GLY A 157 -2.23 10.58 9.07
CA GLY A 157 -2.80 9.67 10.07
C GLY A 157 -2.24 8.24 10.02
N VAL A 158 -1.85 7.78 8.82
CA VAL A 158 -1.21 6.46 8.64
C VAL A 158 0.28 6.50 8.97
N LEU A 159 0.96 7.61 8.66
CA LEU A 159 2.42 7.73 8.84
C LEU A 159 2.83 8.05 10.27
N ILE A 160 1.92 8.59 11.07
CA ILE A 160 2.19 8.99 12.46
C ILE A 160 2.57 7.82 13.35
N ASP A 161 2.13 6.59 13.00
CA ASP A 161 2.48 5.35 13.69
C ASP A 161 3.90 4.87 13.41
N GLU A 162 4.57 5.45 12.40
CA GLU A 162 5.95 5.09 12.02
C GLU A 162 6.15 3.59 11.76
N SER A 163 5.11 2.93 11.23
CA SER A 163 5.16 1.50 10.91
C SER A 163 6.23 1.18 9.88
N PRO A 164 6.95 0.06 10.04
CA PRO A 164 8.05 -0.31 9.14
C PRO A 164 7.61 -0.72 7.74
N ILE A 165 6.32 -0.98 7.52
CA ILE A 165 5.73 -1.31 6.22
C ILE A 165 4.58 -0.35 5.91
N LEU A 166 4.65 0.31 4.77
CA LEU A 166 3.61 1.19 4.25
C LEU A 166 2.94 0.52 3.05
N LEU A 167 1.65 0.31 3.15
CA LEU A 167 0.83 -0.33 2.12
C LEU A 167 -0.15 0.69 1.54
N PHE A 168 -0.05 0.96 0.24
CA PHE A 168 -0.92 1.85 -0.50
C PHE A 168 -1.81 1.02 -1.43
N ASP A 169 -3.10 0.94 -1.12
CA ASP A 169 -4.06 0.16 -1.92
C ASP A 169 -4.85 1.10 -2.84
N GLU A 170 -4.50 1.09 -4.12
CA GLU A 170 -5.02 1.94 -5.20
C GLU A 170 -5.00 3.45 -4.87
N PRO A 171 -3.84 4.02 -4.48
CA PRO A 171 -3.76 5.41 -4.03
C PRO A 171 -4.08 6.45 -5.12
N LEU A 172 -4.16 6.03 -6.39
CA LEU A 172 -4.49 6.89 -7.52
C LEU A 172 -5.96 6.83 -7.93
N ALA A 173 -6.77 6.02 -7.25
CA ALA A 173 -8.18 5.90 -7.58
C ALA A 173 -8.90 7.26 -7.44
N ASN A 174 -9.78 7.55 -8.41
CA ASN A 174 -10.57 8.79 -8.44
C ASN A 174 -9.77 10.09 -8.52
N LEU A 175 -8.45 10.05 -8.76
CA LEU A 175 -7.62 11.23 -8.93
C LEU A 175 -7.48 11.59 -10.41
N ASP A 176 -7.48 12.90 -10.68
CA ASP A 176 -7.05 13.42 -11.96
C ASP A 176 -5.54 13.20 -12.16
N PRO A 177 -5.01 13.25 -13.40
CA PRO A 177 -3.61 12.94 -13.67
C PRO A 177 -2.61 13.79 -12.87
N LYS A 178 -2.92 15.07 -12.62
CA LYS A 178 -2.04 15.96 -11.88
C LYS A 178 -2.00 15.57 -10.39
N SER A 179 -3.16 15.38 -9.79
CA SER A 179 -3.26 14.93 -8.39
C SER A 179 -2.64 13.55 -8.20
N GLY A 180 -2.77 12.68 -9.21
CA GLY A 180 -2.10 11.37 -9.21
C GLY A 180 -0.57 11.49 -9.17
N GLN A 181 0.02 12.36 -9.98
CA GLN A 181 1.46 12.61 -9.96
C GLN A 181 1.94 13.19 -8.62
N GLU A 182 1.20 14.19 -8.08
CA GLU A 182 1.50 14.76 -6.76
C GLU A 182 1.47 13.69 -5.66
N THR A 183 0.56 12.72 -5.76
CA THR A 183 0.47 11.60 -4.82
C THR A 183 1.67 10.67 -4.93
N ILE A 184 2.07 10.28 -6.14
CA ILE A 184 3.25 9.43 -6.34
C ILE A 184 4.53 10.15 -5.90
N ASP A 185 4.64 11.47 -6.14
CA ASP A 185 5.74 12.28 -5.63
C ASP A 185 5.80 12.25 -4.10
N LEU A 186 4.66 12.36 -3.46
CA LEU A 186 4.56 12.33 -2.00
C LEU A 186 4.93 10.96 -1.44
N ILE A 187 4.43 9.86 -2.03
CA ILE A 187 4.79 8.49 -1.64
C ILE A 187 6.31 8.27 -1.80
N ASP A 188 6.90 8.74 -2.90
CA ASP A 188 8.35 8.62 -3.14
C ASP A 188 9.19 9.41 -2.13
N LYS A 189 8.74 10.64 -1.81
CA LYS A 189 9.37 11.47 -0.76
C LYS A 189 9.32 10.76 0.60
N ILE A 190 8.15 10.27 1.00
CA ILE A 190 7.96 9.58 2.27
C ILE A 190 8.83 8.32 2.34
N HIS A 191 8.80 7.48 1.28
CA HIS A 191 9.63 6.29 1.22
C HIS A 191 11.11 6.60 1.48
N LYS A 192 11.64 7.66 0.85
CA LYS A 192 13.05 8.08 1.01
C LYS A 192 13.36 8.65 2.39
N GLU A 193 12.43 9.39 2.98
CA GLU A 193 12.64 10.05 4.28
C GLU A 193 12.50 9.05 5.45
N VAL A 194 11.52 8.15 5.37
CA VAL A 194 11.22 7.20 6.47
C VAL A 194 12.04 5.91 6.33
N GLY A 195 12.40 5.53 5.09
CA GLY A 195 13.11 4.27 4.82
C GLY A 195 12.26 3.02 5.07
N ALA A 196 10.94 3.15 5.13
CA ALA A 196 10.01 2.04 5.31
C ALA A 196 9.92 1.18 4.04
N THR A 197 9.63 -0.11 4.22
CA THR A 197 9.26 -0.98 3.10
C THR A 197 7.93 -0.49 2.54
N THR A 198 7.89 -0.15 1.25
CA THR A 198 6.72 0.46 0.62
C THR A 198 6.13 -0.47 -0.43
N ILE A 199 4.86 -0.80 -0.26
CA ILE A 199 4.10 -1.63 -1.20
C ILE A 199 3.00 -0.77 -1.80
N ILE A 200 2.99 -0.64 -3.13
CA ILE A 200 1.97 0.08 -3.87
C ILE A 200 1.17 -0.94 -4.67
N ILE A 201 -0.13 -0.98 -4.50
CA ILE A 201 -1.04 -1.78 -5.32
C ILE A 201 -1.69 -0.83 -6.30
N GLU A 202 -1.49 -1.05 -7.59
CA GLU A 202 -2.06 -0.21 -8.63
C GLU A 202 -2.24 -0.98 -9.95
N HIS A 203 -3.12 -0.46 -10.79
CA HIS A 203 -3.30 -0.91 -12.17
C HIS A 203 -2.82 0.13 -13.19
N ARG A 204 -2.54 1.37 -12.75
CA ARG A 204 -2.08 2.51 -13.56
C ARG A 204 -0.55 2.53 -13.59
N LEU A 205 0.05 1.59 -14.33
CA LEU A 205 1.51 1.37 -14.37
C LEU A 205 2.29 2.65 -14.76
N GLU A 206 1.85 3.37 -15.81
CA GLU A 206 2.53 4.56 -16.31
C GLU A 206 2.62 5.67 -15.27
N ASP A 207 1.55 5.85 -14.47
CA ASP A 207 1.52 6.87 -13.43
C ASP A 207 2.46 6.52 -12.27
N VAL A 208 2.49 5.25 -11.86
CA VAL A 208 3.40 4.80 -10.78
C VAL A 208 4.85 4.90 -11.20
N LEU A 209 5.19 4.52 -12.44
CA LEU A 209 6.55 4.58 -12.99
C LEU A 209 7.05 5.99 -13.25
N TYR A 210 6.23 7.01 -12.99
CA TYR A 210 6.70 8.40 -12.92
C TYR A 210 7.79 8.59 -11.85
N ARG A 211 7.80 7.74 -10.82
CA ARG A 211 8.88 7.61 -9.84
C ARG A 211 9.45 6.19 -9.84
N PRO A 212 10.75 6.03 -9.52
CA PRO A 212 11.35 4.70 -9.50
C PRO A 212 10.65 3.78 -8.51
N VAL A 213 10.50 2.51 -8.88
CA VAL A 213 10.22 1.39 -8.00
C VAL A 213 11.32 0.35 -8.17
N ASP A 214 11.65 -0.38 -7.10
CA ASP A 214 12.74 -1.35 -7.12
C ASP A 214 12.33 -2.62 -7.84
N ARG A 215 11.03 -3.00 -7.69
CA ARG A 215 10.51 -4.25 -8.21
C ARG A 215 9.02 -4.17 -8.54
N ILE A 216 8.60 -4.98 -9.52
CA ILE A 216 7.20 -5.18 -9.87
C ILE A 216 6.85 -6.66 -9.67
N LEU A 217 5.74 -6.89 -9.00
CA LEU A 217 5.05 -8.17 -8.89
C LEU A 217 3.80 -8.10 -9.75
N LEU A 218 3.76 -8.85 -10.85
CA LEU A 218 2.58 -8.94 -11.71
C LEU A 218 1.73 -10.13 -11.26
N VAL A 219 0.51 -9.84 -10.84
CA VAL A 219 -0.46 -10.84 -10.39
C VAL A 219 -1.63 -10.90 -11.35
N ASN A 220 -1.96 -12.08 -11.83
CA ASN A 220 -3.14 -12.32 -12.64
C ASN A 220 -3.79 -13.66 -12.28
N GLU A 221 -5.14 -13.71 -12.27
CA GLU A 221 -5.94 -14.89 -11.94
C GLU A 221 -5.50 -15.61 -10.64
N GLY A 222 -5.01 -14.84 -9.68
CA GLY A 222 -4.53 -15.34 -8.39
C GLY A 222 -3.12 -15.91 -8.40
N GLU A 223 -2.40 -15.82 -9.51
CA GLU A 223 -1.03 -16.34 -9.66
C GLU A 223 -0.02 -15.20 -9.83
N LEU A 224 1.23 -15.45 -9.39
CA LEU A 224 2.34 -14.53 -9.62
C LEU A 224 2.94 -14.81 -11.01
N ILE A 225 2.67 -13.93 -11.96
CA ILE A 225 3.11 -14.06 -13.36
C ILE A 225 4.54 -13.56 -13.56
N PHE A 226 4.91 -12.50 -12.81
CA PHE A 226 6.23 -11.88 -12.93
C PHE A 226 6.70 -11.33 -11.59
N ASN A 227 8.02 -11.42 -11.37
CA ASN A 227 8.71 -10.86 -10.22
C ASN A 227 10.10 -10.39 -10.66
N GLY A 228 10.26 -9.10 -10.89
CA GLY A 228 11.50 -8.54 -11.41
C GLY A 228 11.52 -7.02 -11.47
N SER A 229 12.55 -6.47 -12.10
CA SER A 229 12.70 -5.03 -12.28
C SER A 229 11.69 -4.45 -13.27
N PRO A 230 11.37 -3.14 -13.18
CA PRO A 230 10.53 -2.46 -14.18
C PRO A 230 11.06 -2.64 -15.61
N ASP A 231 12.38 -2.54 -15.81
CA ASP A 231 13.00 -2.65 -17.15
C ASP A 231 12.79 -4.05 -17.76
N GLU A 232 12.91 -5.11 -16.96
CA GLU A 232 12.64 -6.48 -17.41
C GLU A 232 11.18 -6.65 -17.83
N LEU A 233 10.23 -6.13 -17.05
CA LEU A 233 8.81 -6.21 -17.37
C LEU A 233 8.49 -5.43 -18.66
N LEU A 234 8.97 -4.19 -18.77
CA LEU A 234 8.71 -3.31 -19.93
C LEU A 234 9.36 -3.84 -21.22
N SER A 235 10.43 -4.63 -21.10
CA SER A 235 11.09 -5.29 -22.23
C SER A 235 10.39 -6.58 -22.66
N SER A 236 9.46 -7.10 -21.86
CA SER A 236 8.70 -8.32 -22.14
C SER A 236 7.36 -8.05 -22.86
N THR A 237 6.64 -9.10 -23.21
CA THR A 237 5.26 -9.04 -23.75
C THR A 237 4.19 -9.27 -22.67
N LEU A 238 4.62 -9.50 -21.42
CA LEU A 238 3.75 -9.92 -20.33
C LEU A 238 2.61 -8.95 -20.02
N LEU A 239 2.84 -7.64 -20.18
CA LEU A 239 1.77 -6.64 -19.98
C LEU A 239 0.61 -6.87 -20.95
N LEU A 240 0.90 -7.02 -22.24
CA LEU A 240 -0.11 -7.25 -23.28
C LEU A 240 -0.81 -8.60 -23.11
N GLU A 241 -0.03 -9.66 -22.81
CA GLU A 241 -0.55 -11.01 -22.59
C GLU A 241 -1.52 -11.08 -21.40
N ASN A 242 -1.32 -10.20 -20.40
CA ASN A 242 -2.17 -10.14 -19.21
C ASN A 242 -3.21 -9.00 -19.25
N GLY A 243 -3.45 -8.39 -20.40
CA GLY A 243 -4.47 -7.36 -20.60
C GLY A 243 -4.16 -6.03 -19.89
N ILE A 244 -2.89 -5.78 -19.58
CA ILE A 244 -2.44 -4.54 -18.94
C ILE A 244 -1.92 -3.58 -20.03
N ARG A 245 -2.38 -2.34 -19.95
CA ARG A 245 -1.92 -1.31 -20.88
C ARG A 245 -0.45 -0.99 -20.63
N GLU A 246 0.35 -1.10 -21.69
CA GLU A 246 1.74 -0.63 -21.67
C GLU A 246 1.80 0.90 -21.56
N PRO A 247 2.83 1.44 -20.90
CA PRO A 247 3.13 2.87 -20.96
C PRO A 247 3.26 3.36 -22.40
N LEU A 248 2.74 4.55 -22.67
CA LEU A 248 2.68 5.08 -24.04
C LEU A 248 4.07 5.13 -24.72
N TYR A 249 5.09 5.50 -23.96
CA TYR A 249 6.46 5.58 -24.48
C TYR A 249 7.02 4.21 -24.91
N VAL A 250 6.65 3.13 -24.23
CA VAL A 250 7.05 1.75 -24.61
C VAL A 250 6.39 1.37 -25.94
N THR A 251 5.09 1.65 -26.06
CA THR A 251 4.34 1.37 -27.30
C THR A 251 4.96 2.11 -28.50
N VAL A 252 5.35 3.38 -28.32
CA VAL A 252 6.00 4.17 -29.38
C VAL A 252 7.38 3.60 -29.74
N LEU A 253 8.20 3.25 -28.76
CA LEU A 253 9.54 2.68 -28.99
C LEU A 253 9.49 1.33 -29.73
N ARG A 254 8.45 0.52 -29.53
CA ARG A 254 8.30 -0.77 -30.24
C ARG A 254 7.86 -0.61 -31.71
N GLN A 255 7.40 0.58 -32.11
CA GLN A 255 6.99 0.87 -33.48
C GLN A 255 8.12 1.50 -34.33
N LEU A 256 9.22 1.87 -33.73
CA LEU A 256 10.43 2.40 -34.37
C LEU A 256 11.43 1.28 -34.71
#